data_c9206ec8337f2c386934ac409dc3efe6
#
_entry.id   c9206ec8337f2c386934ac409dc3efe6
#
_cell.length_a   1.000
_cell.length_b   1.000
_cell.length_c   1.000
_cell.angle_alpha   90.00
_cell.angle_beta   90.00
_cell.angle_gamma   90.00
#
_symmetry.space_group_name_H-M   'P 1'
#
loop_
_entity.id
_entity.type
_entity.pdbx_description
1 polymer ?
#
loop_
_entity_poly.entity_id
_entity_poly.type
_entity_poly.pdbx_seq_one_letter_code
_entity_poly.pdbx_strand_id
1 'polypeptide(L)'
;IDAVFPLELTKARGRSTAWNYRFADGAAGEIGIIAPVTDSFCGACSRIRLTADGQIRTCLFSTVEHDLRGAIRSGADREEIAKFIRGVVHQKEERHLIDEEEFVQPARSMSFIGG
;
A
#
# COMPACT_ATOMS: atom_id res chain seq x y z
N ILE A 1 -20.38 11.31 -9.66
CA ILE A 1 -20.66 12.13 -8.44
C ILE A 1 -20.59 13.60 -8.81
N ASP A 2 -19.49 14.04 -9.40
CA ASP A 2 -19.25 15.47 -9.73
C ASP A 2 -20.33 16.11 -10.60
N ALA A 3 -20.94 15.38 -11.53
CA ALA A 3 -22.03 15.89 -12.39
C ALA A 3 -23.32 16.24 -11.62
N VAL A 4 -23.53 15.65 -10.42
CA VAL A 4 -24.71 15.88 -9.58
C VAL A 4 -24.37 16.70 -8.36
N PHE A 5 -23.20 16.44 -7.77
CA PHE A 5 -22.66 17.13 -6.60
C PHE A 5 -21.26 17.63 -6.95
N PRO A 6 -21.13 18.89 -7.42
CA PRO A 6 -19.83 19.44 -7.78
C PRO A 6 -18.82 19.34 -6.65
N LEU A 7 -17.62 18.85 -6.96
CA LEU A 7 -16.56 18.59 -6.01
C LEU A 7 -15.35 19.48 -6.29
N GLU A 8 -14.72 19.94 -5.23
CA GLU A 8 -13.46 20.69 -5.29
C GLU A 8 -12.36 19.88 -4.61
N LEU A 9 -11.22 19.75 -5.26
CA LEU A 9 -10.05 19.10 -4.70
C LEU A 9 -9.54 19.91 -3.48
N THR A 10 -9.41 19.27 -2.31
CA THR A 10 -8.98 19.98 -1.09
C THR A 10 -7.48 20.20 -1.05
N LYS A 11 -6.70 19.21 -1.49
CA LYS A 11 -5.23 19.27 -1.53
C LYS A 11 -4.66 18.23 -2.48
N ALA A 12 -3.43 18.44 -2.92
CA ALA A 12 -2.68 17.43 -3.68
C ALA A 12 -2.53 16.14 -2.84
N ARG A 13 -2.67 14.98 -3.49
CA ARG A 13 -2.64 13.67 -2.83
C ARG A 13 -1.33 13.40 -2.05
N GLY A 14 -0.18 13.80 -2.58
CA GLY A 14 1.12 13.52 -1.99
C GLY A 14 1.32 12.00 -1.82
N ARG A 15 1.61 11.56 -0.58
CA ARG A 15 1.74 10.13 -0.22
C ARG A 15 0.44 9.49 0.28
N SER A 16 -0.68 10.22 0.28
CA SER A 16 -2.00 9.68 0.62
C SER A 16 -2.46 8.67 -0.43
N THR A 17 -3.32 7.74 -0.04
CA THR A 17 -3.99 6.84 -0.98
C THR A 17 -5.16 7.49 -1.68
N ALA A 18 -5.79 8.47 -1.02
CA ALA A 18 -7.00 9.11 -1.47
C ALA A 18 -6.73 10.49 -2.06
N TRP A 19 -7.46 10.82 -3.10
CA TRP A 19 -7.76 12.18 -3.48
C TRP A 19 -8.93 12.65 -2.63
N ASN A 20 -8.76 13.74 -1.88
CA ASN A 20 -9.80 14.28 -1.01
C ASN A 20 -10.47 15.48 -1.67
N TYR A 21 -11.79 15.44 -1.66
CA TYR A 21 -12.66 16.46 -2.24
C TYR A 21 -13.64 16.96 -1.19
N ARG A 22 -14.01 18.23 -1.29
CA ARG A 22 -15.12 18.83 -0.57
C ARG A 22 -16.25 19.17 -1.54
N PHE A 23 -17.44 19.35 -1.02
CA PHE A 23 -18.58 19.80 -1.82
C PHE A 23 -18.43 21.28 -2.14
N ALA A 24 -18.62 21.65 -3.41
CA ALA A 24 -18.51 23.04 -3.88
C ALA A 24 -19.62 23.95 -3.32
N ASP A 25 -20.75 23.37 -2.92
CA ASP A 25 -21.86 24.08 -2.27
C ASP A 25 -21.63 24.42 -0.80
N GLY A 26 -20.50 24.03 -0.23
CA GLY A 26 -20.14 24.27 1.17
C GLY A 26 -20.78 23.28 2.15
N ALA A 27 -21.39 22.20 1.70
CA ALA A 27 -21.89 21.14 2.58
C ALA A 27 -20.73 20.54 3.40
N ALA A 28 -21.02 20.21 4.64
CA ALA A 28 -20.02 19.67 5.57
C ALA A 28 -19.55 18.27 5.15
N GLY A 29 -18.26 18.01 5.34
CA GLY A 29 -17.63 16.72 5.08
C GLY A 29 -16.71 16.71 3.86
N GLU A 30 -15.99 15.60 3.73
CA GLU A 30 -15.06 15.33 2.62
C GLU A 30 -15.32 13.95 2.03
N ILE A 31 -15.05 13.80 0.74
CA ILE A 31 -15.06 12.51 0.04
C ILE A 31 -13.63 12.15 -0.33
N GLY A 32 -13.18 10.96 0.07
CA GLY A 32 -11.90 10.39 -0.34
C GLY A 32 -12.08 9.36 -1.45
N ILE A 33 -11.47 9.58 -2.61
CA ILE A 33 -11.48 8.63 -3.74
C ILE A 33 -10.14 7.93 -3.80
N ILE A 34 -10.17 6.60 -3.68
CA ILE A 34 -9.00 5.72 -3.79
C ILE A 34 -9.12 4.93 -5.08
N ALA A 35 -8.21 5.18 -6.03
CA ALA A 35 -8.20 4.53 -7.34
C ALA A 35 -6.84 3.81 -7.56
N PRO A 36 -6.62 2.65 -6.91
CA PRO A 36 -5.30 2.00 -6.93
C PRO A 36 -4.94 1.42 -8.29
N VAL A 37 -5.92 1.15 -9.12
CA VAL A 37 -5.76 0.53 -10.44
C VAL A 37 -5.74 1.61 -11.53
N THR A 38 -6.78 2.44 -11.60
CA THR A 38 -6.96 3.42 -12.68
C THR A 38 -6.13 4.69 -12.50
N ASP A 39 -5.75 5.04 -11.27
CA ASP A 39 -4.88 6.17 -10.92
C ASP A 39 -3.91 5.73 -9.83
N SER A 40 -2.94 4.90 -10.22
CA SER A 40 -1.97 4.29 -9.32
C SER A 40 -1.16 5.34 -8.55
N PHE A 41 -1.02 5.12 -7.24
CA PHE A 41 -0.17 5.91 -6.35
C PHE A 41 1.12 5.17 -5.95
N CYS A 42 1.49 4.13 -6.68
CA CYS A 42 2.58 3.22 -6.32
C CYS A 42 3.93 3.92 -6.25
N GLY A 43 4.24 4.83 -7.16
CA GLY A 43 5.51 5.57 -7.16
C GLY A 43 5.74 6.44 -5.92
N ALA A 44 4.67 6.85 -5.22
CA ALA A 44 4.75 7.57 -3.95
C ALA A 44 4.42 6.71 -2.72
N CYS A 45 4.19 5.40 -2.90
CA CYS A 45 3.76 4.49 -1.86
C CYS A 45 4.92 4.11 -0.93
N SER A 46 4.83 4.49 0.33
CA SER A 46 5.80 4.14 1.39
C SER A 46 5.33 3.02 2.32
N ARG A 47 4.27 2.29 1.97
CA ARG A 47 3.66 1.27 2.83
C ARG A 47 4.35 -0.07 2.67
N ILE A 48 4.53 -0.74 3.80
CA ILE A 48 4.85 -2.16 3.91
C ILE A 48 3.79 -2.81 4.81
N ARG A 49 3.67 -4.12 4.74
CA ARG A 49 2.74 -4.89 5.56
C ARG A 49 3.50 -5.93 6.37
N LEU A 50 3.10 -6.09 7.62
CA LEU A 50 3.52 -7.19 8.46
C LEU A 50 2.30 -8.11 8.66
N THR A 51 2.44 -9.35 8.26
CA THR A 51 1.38 -10.36 8.44
C THR A 51 1.37 -10.91 9.87
N ALA A 52 0.25 -11.47 10.30
CA ALA A 52 0.10 -12.05 11.64
C ALA A 52 1.09 -13.20 11.91
N ASP A 53 1.53 -13.89 10.86
CA ASP A 53 2.53 -14.98 10.95
C ASP A 53 3.98 -14.46 10.79
N GLY A 54 4.19 -13.13 10.77
CA GLY A 54 5.50 -12.50 10.85
C GLY A 54 6.27 -12.42 9.54
N GLN A 55 5.54 -12.33 8.43
CA GLN A 55 6.12 -12.07 7.11
C GLN A 55 6.00 -10.59 6.74
N ILE A 56 7.01 -10.01 6.10
CA ILE A 56 6.93 -8.66 5.52
C ILE A 56 6.57 -8.78 4.04
N ARG A 57 5.61 -7.94 3.62
CA ARG A 57 5.27 -7.73 2.22
C ARG A 57 5.47 -6.27 1.85
N THR A 58 6.11 -6.02 0.73
CA THR A 58 6.42 -4.68 0.23
C THR A 58 5.24 -4.05 -0.50
N CYS A 59 4.35 -4.87 -1.05
CA CYS A 59 3.12 -4.45 -1.72
C CYS A 59 1.97 -5.41 -1.36
N LEU A 60 0.74 -4.92 -1.43
CA LEU A 60 -0.46 -5.75 -1.26
C LEU A 60 -0.53 -6.88 -2.30
N PHE A 61 -0.08 -6.58 -3.51
CA PHE A 61 -0.08 -7.49 -4.65
C PHE A 61 1.26 -8.20 -4.86
N SER A 62 2.21 -8.06 -3.92
CA SER A 62 3.49 -8.77 -4.00
C SER A 62 3.27 -10.29 -3.91
N THR A 63 3.97 -11.04 -4.73
CA THR A 63 4.04 -12.50 -4.67
C THR A 63 5.12 -12.99 -3.72
N VAL A 64 6.01 -12.07 -3.27
CA VAL A 64 7.14 -12.38 -2.40
C VAL A 64 6.82 -11.97 -0.96
N GLU A 65 7.18 -12.85 -0.02
CA GLU A 65 7.12 -12.61 1.42
C GLU A 65 8.50 -12.78 2.03
N HIS A 66 8.83 -11.94 3.00
CA HIS A 66 10.15 -11.95 3.66
C HIS A 66 9.99 -12.35 5.13
N ASP A 67 10.64 -13.44 5.55
CA ASP A 67 10.47 -14.06 6.87
C ASP A 67 11.17 -13.27 7.99
N LEU A 68 10.50 -12.24 8.51
CA LEU A 68 10.96 -11.50 9.67
C LEU A 68 10.92 -12.36 10.94
N ARG A 69 9.90 -13.21 11.10
CA ARG A 69 9.76 -14.09 12.27
C ARG A 69 10.96 -15.04 12.41
N GLY A 70 11.40 -15.63 11.29
CA GLY A 70 12.58 -16.50 11.27
C GLY A 70 13.82 -15.75 11.72
N ALA A 71 14.06 -14.54 11.23
CA ALA A 71 15.17 -13.70 11.64
C ALA A 71 15.14 -13.39 13.15
N ILE A 72 13.99 -13.03 13.71
CA ILE A 72 13.85 -12.76 15.15
C ILE A 72 14.09 -14.03 15.97
N ARG A 73 13.52 -15.17 15.58
CA ARG A 73 13.64 -16.43 16.32
C ARG A 73 15.00 -17.07 16.23
N SER A 74 15.79 -16.75 15.21
CA SER A 74 17.20 -17.18 15.11
C SER A 74 18.13 -16.43 16.06
N GLY A 75 17.63 -15.44 16.80
CA GLY A 75 18.38 -14.65 17.75
C GLY A 75 19.06 -13.44 17.16
N ALA A 76 18.62 -12.96 15.98
CA ALA A 76 19.11 -11.74 15.37
C ALA A 76 18.98 -10.56 16.33
N ASP A 77 20.03 -9.77 16.47
CA ASP A 77 19.99 -8.57 17.28
C ASP A 77 19.21 -7.43 16.61
N ARG A 78 19.03 -6.33 17.32
CA ARG A 78 18.27 -5.19 16.83
C ARG A 78 18.84 -4.60 15.54
N GLU A 79 20.14 -4.58 15.40
CA GLU A 79 20.81 -4.01 14.23
C GLU A 79 20.65 -4.91 13.00
N GLU A 80 20.78 -6.20 13.18
CA GLU A 80 20.55 -7.22 12.15
C GLU A 80 19.09 -7.18 11.65
N ILE A 81 18.13 -7.07 12.56
CA ILE A 81 16.70 -6.93 12.23
C ILE A 81 16.46 -5.62 11.44
N ALA A 82 17.06 -4.51 11.89
CA ALA A 82 16.92 -3.24 11.18
C ALA A 82 17.54 -3.30 9.78
N LYS A 83 18.69 -3.96 9.63
CA LYS A 83 19.34 -4.19 8.33
C LYS A 83 18.46 -5.06 7.42
N PHE A 84 17.88 -6.12 7.96
CA PHE A 84 16.95 -6.98 7.24
C PHE A 84 15.75 -6.18 6.71
N ILE A 85 15.08 -5.40 7.56
CA ILE A 85 13.93 -4.59 7.17
C ILE A 85 14.30 -3.56 6.10
N ARG A 86 15.45 -2.87 6.25
CA ARG A 86 15.93 -1.92 5.22
C ARG A 86 16.16 -2.64 3.89
N GLY A 87 16.78 -3.83 3.89
CA GLY A 87 16.98 -4.64 2.70
C GLY A 87 15.68 -4.99 2.00
N VAL A 88 14.64 -5.38 2.76
CA VAL A 88 13.30 -5.65 2.24
C VAL A 88 12.68 -4.39 1.63
N VAL A 89 12.80 -3.24 2.31
CA VAL A 89 12.26 -1.96 1.80
C VAL A 89 12.93 -1.54 0.49
N HIS A 90 14.23 -1.79 0.34
CA HIS A 90 14.95 -1.51 -0.91
C HIS A 90 14.51 -2.40 -2.09
N GLN A 91 13.87 -3.55 -1.81
CA GLN A 91 13.33 -4.44 -2.83
C GLN A 91 11.87 -4.13 -3.17
N LYS A 92 11.32 -3.03 -2.61
CA LYS A 92 9.94 -2.65 -2.85
C LYS A 92 9.71 -2.36 -4.34
N GLU A 93 8.68 -3.00 -4.89
CA GLU A 93 8.24 -2.83 -6.25
C GLU A 93 7.84 -1.37 -6.53
N GLU A 94 8.20 -0.82 -7.68
CA GLU A 94 7.83 0.54 -8.08
C GLU A 94 6.32 0.67 -8.25
N ARG A 95 5.65 -0.38 -8.77
CA ARG A 95 4.20 -0.46 -8.90
C ARG A 95 3.71 -1.90 -8.90
N HIS A 96 2.42 -2.08 -8.65
CA HIS A 96 1.75 -3.36 -8.91
C HIS A 96 1.46 -3.50 -10.42
N LEU A 97 1.23 -4.74 -10.84
CA LEU A 97 0.99 -5.09 -12.25
C LEU A 97 -0.45 -5.58 -12.48
N ILE A 98 -1.43 -5.17 -11.64
CA ILE A 98 -2.76 -5.79 -11.59
C ILE A 98 -3.54 -5.75 -12.90
N ASP A 99 -3.26 -4.78 -13.77
CA ASP A 99 -3.89 -4.66 -15.10
C ASP A 99 -2.95 -5.04 -16.24
N GLU A 100 -1.80 -5.62 -15.93
CA GLU A 100 -0.82 -6.07 -16.93
C GLU A 100 -0.94 -7.57 -17.18
N GLU A 101 -0.52 -8.02 -18.36
CA GLU A 101 -0.55 -9.44 -18.69
C GLU A 101 0.34 -10.29 -17.78
N GLU A 102 1.41 -9.70 -17.25
CA GLU A 102 2.33 -10.34 -16.32
C GLU A 102 1.82 -10.42 -14.88
N PHE A 103 0.61 -9.91 -14.61
CA PHE A 103 0.08 -9.96 -13.25
C PHE A 103 -0.14 -11.39 -12.77
N VAL A 104 0.56 -11.72 -11.68
CA VAL A 104 0.37 -12.98 -10.97
C VAL A 104 -0.37 -12.70 -9.66
N GLN A 105 -1.54 -13.32 -9.50
CA GLN A 105 -2.32 -13.17 -8.27
C GLN A 105 -1.55 -13.75 -7.08
N PRO A 106 -1.37 -12.99 -5.99
CA PRO A 106 -0.76 -13.52 -4.77
C PRO A 106 -1.51 -14.74 -4.22
N ALA A 107 -0.78 -15.70 -3.70
CA ALA A 107 -1.34 -16.92 -3.12
C ALA A 107 -2.23 -16.65 -1.89
N ARG A 108 -1.99 -15.53 -1.20
CA ARG A 108 -2.76 -15.10 -0.02
C ARG A 108 -3.69 -13.95 -0.39
N SER A 109 -4.97 -14.06 -0.02
CA SER A 109 -5.93 -12.96 -0.16
C SER A 109 -5.63 -11.81 0.78
N MET A 110 -6.20 -10.62 0.47
CA MET A 110 -6.07 -9.43 1.32
C MET A 110 -6.56 -9.66 2.75
N SER A 111 -7.69 -10.34 2.90
CA SER A 111 -8.24 -10.68 4.22
C SER A 111 -7.32 -11.60 5.03
N PHE A 112 -6.55 -12.46 4.37
CA PHE A 112 -5.61 -13.36 5.03
C PHE A 112 -4.36 -12.66 5.55
N ILE A 113 -3.91 -11.61 4.86
CA ILE A 113 -2.70 -10.85 5.23
C ILE A 113 -2.99 -9.61 6.06
N GLY A 114 -4.22 -9.38 6.48
CA GLY A 114 -4.60 -8.25 7.31
C GLY A 114 -4.84 -6.97 6.49
N GLY A 115 -5.61 -7.11 5.43
CA GLY A 115 -6.05 -5.99 4.60
C GLY A 115 -7.41 -5.45 5.03
#